data_c72dee07ce17e14f711168c07c3a4754
#
_entry.id   c72dee07ce17e14f711168c07c3a4754
#
_cell.length_a   1.000
_cell.length_b   1.000
_cell.length_c   1.000
_cell.angle_alpha   90.00
_cell.angle_beta   90.00
_cell.angle_gamma   90.00
#
_symmetry.space_group_name_H-M   'P 1'
#
loop_
_entity.id
_entity.type
_entity.pdbx_description
1 polymer ?
#
loop_
_entity_poly.entity_id
_entity_poly.type
_entity_poly.pdbx_seq_one_letter_code
_entity_poly.pdbx_strand_id
1 'polypeptide(L)'
;MFYKMIERKCREWFQSEACTVHDLIDYIEKKGQMRDAQIGAIKIYLFLKIACGCRPLAELFQAGTFNAENLDEIELSTRTRQYLAANPAARALFEYSRLENDKGEQVSTNIEGKIKQNPESLDYEDFFQTAFYHISYTDYLFSLPMGAGKTYLMAAFIYLDLYFAQNEPSNPAFAHNFIILAPSGLKSSVIPSLKTIQRFDPSWVIPEPAASDLKRRLSFEVLDQTKTASKSNRTKNPNVQKIANHQPFKKLFGLVAVTNAEKVILDRVKEKDGQIDLFEDSDDEKD
;
A
#
# COMPACT_ATOMS: atom_id res chain seq x y z
N MET A 1 2.79 -14.43 -4.07
CA MET A 1 3.13 -14.77 -5.49
C MET A 1 2.58 -13.73 -6.48
N PHE A 2 1.45 -13.07 -6.22
CA PHE A 2 0.91 -11.98 -7.07
C PHE A 2 1.95 -10.89 -7.40
N TYR A 3 2.86 -10.60 -6.48
CA TYR A 3 3.92 -9.61 -6.69
C TYR A 3 4.76 -9.88 -7.95
N LYS A 4 4.95 -11.16 -8.35
CA LYS A 4 5.74 -11.50 -9.56
C LYS A 4 5.06 -10.98 -10.84
N MET A 5 3.73 -10.99 -10.90
CA MET A 5 2.97 -10.42 -12.03
C MET A 5 3.08 -8.89 -12.04
N ILE A 6 2.94 -8.27 -10.86
CA ILE A 6 3.10 -6.82 -10.70
C ILE A 6 4.50 -6.38 -11.10
N GLU A 7 5.53 -7.07 -10.61
CA GLU A 7 6.94 -6.77 -10.89
C GLU A 7 7.28 -6.92 -12.39
N ARG A 8 6.75 -7.96 -13.06
CA ARG A 8 6.90 -8.15 -14.51
C ARG A 8 6.33 -6.96 -15.26
N LYS A 9 5.09 -6.56 -14.97
CA LYS A 9 4.44 -5.42 -15.62
C LYS A 9 5.08 -4.08 -15.27
N CYS A 10 5.56 -3.93 -14.06
CA CYS A 10 6.34 -2.76 -13.66
C CYS A 10 7.61 -2.63 -14.51
N ARG A 11 8.35 -3.72 -14.75
CA ARG A 11 9.53 -3.70 -15.62
C ARG A 11 9.19 -3.37 -17.06
N GLU A 12 8.11 -3.95 -17.61
CA GLU A 12 7.63 -3.62 -18.96
C GLU A 12 7.26 -2.13 -19.08
N TRP A 13 6.56 -1.59 -18.09
CA TRP A 13 6.20 -0.18 -18.06
C TRP A 13 7.43 0.73 -18.04
N PHE A 14 8.43 0.41 -17.22
CA PHE A 14 9.67 1.17 -17.17
C PHE A 14 10.48 1.13 -18.48
N GLN A 15 10.25 0.13 -19.33
CA GLN A 15 10.87 0.03 -20.64
C GLN A 15 10.05 0.69 -21.76
N SER A 16 8.85 1.15 -21.45
CA SER A 16 7.92 1.73 -22.42
C SER A 16 7.97 3.25 -22.45
N GLU A 17 7.56 3.83 -23.56
CA GLU A 17 7.38 5.28 -23.71
C GLU A 17 6.27 5.84 -22.79
N ALA A 18 5.40 4.99 -22.25
CA ALA A 18 4.35 5.38 -21.32
C ALA A 18 4.87 5.72 -19.91
N CYS A 19 6.11 5.37 -19.58
CA CYS A 19 6.72 5.72 -18.32
C CYS A 19 7.18 7.20 -18.33
N THR A 20 6.55 8.01 -17.50
CA THR A 20 6.84 9.46 -17.40
C THR A 20 7.87 9.80 -16.32
N VAL A 21 8.41 8.78 -15.62
CA VAL A 21 9.28 8.98 -14.44
C VAL A 21 10.67 8.36 -14.60
N HIS A 22 11.11 8.11 -15.83
CA HIS A 22 12.45 7.60 -16.10
C HIS A 22 13.54 8.45 -15.46
N ASP A 23 13.52 9.75 -15.72
CA ASP A 23 14.54 10.69 -15.23
C ASP A 23 14.59 10.71 -13.69
N LEU A 24 13.44 10.57 -13.02
CA LEU A 24 13.38 10.53 -11.57
C LEU A 24 14.02 9.25 -11.01
N ILE A 25 13.71 8.11 -11.61
CA ILE A 25 14.31 6.82 -11.19
C ILE A 25 15.81 6.80 -11.49
N ASP A 26 16.21 7.26 -12.64
CA ASP A 26 17.63 7.44 -13.00
C ASP A 26 18.37 8.32 -12.00
N TYR A 27 17.73 9.41 -11.58
CA TYR A 27 18.27 10.29 -10.55
C TYR A 27 18.47 9.54 -9.22
N ILE A 28 17.44 8.79 -8.75
CA ILE A 28 17.49 8.01 -7.50
C ILE A 28 18.62 6.98 -7.55
N GLU A 29 18.76 6.27 -8.66
CA GLU A 29 19.80 5.26 -8.85
C GLU A 29 21.19 5.87 -8.88
N LYS A 30 21.38 6.97 -9.59
CA LYS A 30 22.64 7.70 -9.68
C LYS A 30 23.06 8.36 -8.36
N LYS A 31 22.10 8.76 -7.53
CA LYS A 31 22.39 9.34 -6.21
C LYS A 31 23.03 8.34 -5.27
N GLY A 32 22.71 7.03 -5.40
CA GLY A 32 23.36 5.92 -4.70
C GLY A 32 23.12 5.85 -3.19
N GLN A 33 22.11 6.56 -2.68
CA GLN A 33 21.79 6.59 -1.24
C GLN A 33 20.70 5.56 -0.84
N MET A 34 19.87 5.15 -1.79
CA MET A 34 18.86 4.12 -1.58
C MET A 34 19.43 2.74 -1.94
N ARG A 35 19.02 1.71 -1.19
CA ARG A 35 19.43 0.33 -1.46
C ARG A 35 18.59 -0.27 -2.56
N ASP A 36 19.11 -1.28 -3.28
CA ASP A 36 18.41 -1.94 -4.39
C ASP A 36 16.99 -2.39 -4.06
N ALA A 37 16.78 -3.00 -2.89
CA ALA A 37 15.45 -3.40 -2.45
C ALA A 37 14.49 -2.22 -2.23
N GLN A 38 15.01 -1.07 -1.82
CA GLN A 38 14.23 0.17 -1.67
C GLN A 38 13.92 0.78 -3.03
N ILE A 39 14.89 0.81 -3.94
CA ILE A 39 14.70 1.28 -5.32
C ILE A 39 13.65 0.41 -6.03
N GLY A 40 13.75 -0.91 -5.90
CA GLY A 40 12.74 -1.84 -6.43
C GLY A 40 11.33 -1.53 -5.88
N ALA A 41 11.22 -1.30 -4.57
CA ALA A 41 9.95 -0.93 -3.95
C ALA A 41 9.43 0.45 -4.44
N ILE A 42 10.31 1.44 -4.63
CA ILE A 42 9.96 2.76 -5.19
C ILE A 42 9.44 2.60 -6.62
N LYS A 43 10.10 1.80 -7.46
CA LYS A 43 9.63 1.52 -8.82
C LYS A 43 8.22 0.95 -8.83
N ILE A 44 7.96 -0.09 -8.03
CA ILE A 44 6.62 -0.70 -7.92
C ILE A 44 5.61 0.31 -7.39
N TYR A 45 5.98 1.11 -6.39
CA TYR A 45 5.11 2.15 -5.83
C TYR A 45 4.68 3.17 -6.89
N LEU A 46 5.63 3.72 -7.64
CA LEU A 46 5.34 4.68 -8.71
C LEU A 46 4.51 4.05 -9.84
N PHE A 47 4.81 2.81 -10.23
CA PHE A 47 4.01 2.08 -11.20
C PHE A 47 2.54 1.93 -10.75
N LEU A 48 2.30 1.51 -9.50
CA LEU A 48 0.95 1.36 -8.96
C LEU A 48 0.22 2.70 -8.83
N LYS A 49 0.93 3.77 -8.49
CA LYS A 49 0.36 5.12 -8.38
C LYS A 49 0.06 5.75 -9.74
N ILE A 50 0.99 5.68 -10.66
CA ILE A 50 0.94 6.40 -11.94
C ILE A 50 0.26 5.54 -13.02
N ALA A 51 0.84 4.39 -13.35
CA ALA A 51 0.32 3.57 -14.43
C ALA A 51 -0.99 2.86 -14.07
N CYS A 52 -1.14 2.44 -12.80
CA CYS A 52 -2.34 1.74 -12.33
C CYS A 52 -3.37 2.67 -11.67
N GLY A 53 -3.11 3.99 -11.59
CA GLY A 53 -4.05 4.99 -11.06
C GLY A 53 -4.39 4.81 -9.58
N CYS A 54 -3.51 4.21 -8.79
CA CYS A 54 -3.71 3.97 -7.35
C CYS A 54 -4.98 3.18 -7.03
N ARG A 55 -5.38 2.22 -7.89
CA ARG A 55 -6.59 1.40 -7.71
C ARG A 55 -6.33 0.19 -6.80
N PRO A 56 -7.38 -0.37 -6.16
CA PRO A 56 -7.29 -1.62 -5.41
C PRO A 56 -6.72 -2.77 -6.23
N LEU A 57 -5.90 -3.64 -5.62
CA LEU A 57 -5.28 -4.76 -6.32
C LEU A 57 -6.30 -5.74 -6.91
N ALA A 58 -7.41 -6.01 -6.19
CA ALA A 58 -8.48 -6.87 -6.70
C ALA A 58 -9.01 -6.36 -8.05
N GLU A 59 -9.30 -5.07 -8.16
CA GLU A 59 -9.78 -4.45 -9.39
C GLU A 59 -8.74 -4.55 -10.53
N LEU A 60 -7.47 -4.32 -10.22
CA LEU A 60 -6.38 -4.39 -11.20
C LEU A 60 -6.22 -5.81 -11.76
N PHE A 61 -6.32 -6.84 -10.91
CA PHE A 61 -6.27 -8.23 -11.36
C PHE A 61 -7.52 -8.62 -12.15
N GLN A 62 -8.71 -8.23 -11.71
CA GLN A 62 -9.97 -8.45 -12.44
C GLN A 62 -9.96 -7.78 -13.81
N ALA A 63 -9.40 -6.59 -13.91
CA ALA A 63 -9.22 -5.88 -15.18
C ALA A 63 -8.12 -6.46 -16.08
N GLY A 64 -7.35 -7.44 -15.60
CA GLY A 64 -6.23 -8.03 -16.34
C GLY A 64 -5.03 -7.12 -16.54
N THR A 65 -4.89 -6.09 -15.70
CA THR A 65 -3.78 -5.11 -15.81
C THR A 65 -2.40 -5.77 -15.80
N PHE A 66 -2.27 -6.89 -15.11
CA PHE A 66 -1.00 -7.60 -14.96
C PHE A 66 -0.85 -8.81 -15.90
N ASN A 67 -1.78 -9.03 -16.84
CA ASN A 67 -1.71 -10.12 -17.82
C ASN A 67 -0.58 -9.85 -18.82
N ALA A 68 0.22 -10.87 -19.11
CA ALA A 68 1.37 -10.75 -20.01
C ALA A 68 1.65 -11.99 -20.85
N GLU A 69 1.19 -13.19 -20.47
CA GLU A 69 1.50 -14.42 -21.20
C GLU A 69 0.84 -14.44 -22.57
N ASN A 70 1.55 -14.91 -23.60
CA ASN A 70 0.96 -15.14 -24.91
C ASN A 70 0.17 -16.46 -24.89
N LEU A 71 -1.16 -16.37 -24.97
CA LEU A 71 -2.03 -17.55 -24.95
C LEU A 71 -1.80 -18.50 -26.13
N ASP A 72 -1.21 -18.03 -27.24
CA ASP A 72 -0.95 -18.85 -28.44
C ASP A 72 0.25 -19.78 -28.23
N GLU A 73 1.12 -19.48 -27.31
CA GLU A 73 2.28 -20.29 -26.94
C GLU A 73 1.94 -21.40 -25.90
N ILE A 74 0.70 -21.39 -25.43
CA ILE A 74 0.24 -22.33 -24.39
C ILE A 74 -0.67 -23.38 -25.02
N GLU A 75 -0.48 -24.63 -24.65
CA GLU A 75 -1.36 -25.72 -25.07
C GLU A 75 -2.73 -25.61 -24.38
N LEU A 76 -3.70 -25.07 -25.12
CA LEU A 76 -5.06 -24.82 -24.71
C LEU A 76 -6.05 -25.28 -25.78
N SER A 77 -7.23 -25.78 -25.35
CA SER A 77 -8.33 -25.97 -26.28
C SER A 77 -8.78 -24.63 -26.88
N THR A 78 -9.32 -24.65 -28.08
CA THR A 78 -9.85 -23.46 -28.75
C THR A 78 -10.87 -22.74 -27.87
N ARG A 79 -11.78 -23.51 -27.21
CA ARG A 79 -12.78 -22.96 -26.27
C ARG A 79 -12.13 -22.23 -25.11
N THR A 80 -11.16 -22.86 -24.44
CA THR A 80 -10.47 -22.27 -23.28
C THR A 80 -9.71 -21.02 -23.69
N ARG A 81 -9.01 -21.06 -24.83
CA ARG A 81 -8.26 -19.90 -25.35
C ARG A 81 -9.19 -18.71 -25.61
N GLN A 82 -10.30 -18.93 -26.27
CA GLN A 82 -11.30 -17.90 -26.55
C GLN A 82 -11.89 -17.32 -25.25
N TYR A 83 -12.19 -18.17 -24.28
CA TYR A 83 -12.70 -17.73 -22.99
C TYR A 83 -11.71 -16.85 -22.24
N LEU A 84 -10.43 -17.27 -22.14
CA LEU A 84 -9.38 -16.49 -21.49
C LEU A 84 -9.08 -15.17 -22.22
N ALA A 85 -9.18 -15.15 -23.53
CA ALA A 85 -9.02 -13.92 -24.32
C ALA A 85 -10.16 -12.92 -24.06
N ALA A 86 -11.38 -13.42 -23.83
CA ALA A 86 -12.56 -12.59 -23.57
C ALA A 86 -12.74 -12.21 -22.08
N ASN A 87 -12.10 -12.95 -21.16
CA ASN A 87 -12.25 -12.73 -19.71
C ASN A 87 -10.90 -12.41 -19.06
N PRO A 88 -10.60 -11.11 -18.84
CA PRO A 88 -9.32 -10.69 -18.24
C PRO A 88 -9.04 -11.26 -16.84
N ALA A 89 -10.07 -11.38 -16.00
CA ALA A 89 -9.93 -11.96 -14.67
C ALA A 89 -9.59 -13.45 -14.71
N ALA A 90 -10.27 -14.22 -15.59
CA ALA A 90 -9.95 -15.62 -15.81
C ALA A 90 -8.51 -15.81 -16.29
N ARG A 91 -8.07 -14.97 -17.21
CA ARG A 91 -6.68 -14.97 -17.69
C ARG A 91 -5.70 -14.63 -16.58
N ALA A 92 -5.99 -13.65 -15.74
CA ALA A 92 -5.13 -13.29 -14.62
C ALA A 92 -4.97 -14.45 -13.63
N LEU A 93 -6.05 -15.16 -13.30
CA LEU A 93 -5.99 -16.32 -12.43
C LEU A 93 -5.26 -17.51 -13.09
N PHE A 94 -5.46 -17.72 -14.39
CA PHE A 94 -4.75 -18.73 -15.16
C PHE A 94 -3.24 -18.47 -15.14
N GLU A 95 -2.79 -17.25 -15.47
CA GLU A 95 -1.38 -16.86 -15.42
C GLU A 95 -0.80 -16.98 -14.00
N TYR A 96 -1.56 -16.55 -12.99
CA TYR A 96 -1.16 -16.71 -11.59
C TYR A 96 -0.95 -18.17 -11.19
N SER A 97 -1.85 -19.06 -11.60
CA SER A 97 -1.76 -20.48 -11.26
C SER A 97 -0.50 -21.17 -11.83
N ARG A 98 0.04 -20.63 -12.91
CA ARG A 98 1.22 -21.13 -13.62
C ARG A 98 2.55 -20.56 -13.12
N LEU A 99 2.51 -19.54 -12.26
CA LEU A 99 3.74 -19.01 -11.67
C LEU A 99 4.46 -20.07 -10.86
N GLU A 100 5.77 -19.98 -10.83
CA GLU A 100 6.61 -20.82 -9.98
C GLU A 100 6.96 -20.10 -8.68
N ASN A 101 6.94 -20.84 -7.57
CA ASN A 101 7.45 -20.38 -6.28
C ASN A 101 9.00 -20.36 -6.29
N ASP A 102 9.61 -19.96 -5.17
CA ASP A 102 11.07 -19.88 -5.06
C ASP A 102 11.77 -21.27 -5.06
N LYS A 103 10.99 -22.36 -4.99
CA LYS A 103 11.48 -23.75 -5.10
C LYS A 103 11.30 -24.32 -6.51
N GLY A 104 10.77 -23.54 -7.46
CA GLY A 104 10.45 -23.98 -8.82
C GLY A 104 9.15 -24.80 -8.90
N GLU A 105 8.33 -24.81 -7.86
CA GLU A 105 7.04 -25.50 -7.87
C GLU A 105 5.96 -24.54 -8.36
N GLN A 106 5.08 -25.03 -9.21
CA GLN A 106 3.95 -24.26 -9.72
C GLN A 106 2.98 -23.90 -8.59
N VAL A 107 2.43 -22.69 -8.61
CA VAL A 107 1.52 -22.16 -7.58
C VAL A 107 0.29 -23.04 -7.41
N SER A 108 -0.36 -23.45 -8.52
CA SER A 108 -1.51 -24.33 -8.44
C SER A 108 -1.81 -25.05 -9.76
N THR A 109 -1.35 -26.29 -9.86
CA THR A 109 -1.72 -27.21 -10.96
C THR A 109 -3.22 -27.51 -10.97
N ASN A 110 -3.86 -27.50 -9.81
CA ASN A 110 -5.31 -27.77 -9.69
C ASN A 110 -6.14 -26.63 -10.30
N ILE A 111 -5.81 -25.36 -10.03
CA ILE A 111 -6.50 -24.21 -10.61
C ILE A 111 -6.27 -24.19 -12.11
N GLU A 112 -5.04 -24.37 -12.59
CA GLU A 112 -4.72 -24.45 -14.01
C GLU A 112 -5.55 -25.54 -14.70
N GLY A 113 -5.57 -26.76 -14.11
CA GLY A 113 -6.32 -27.91 -14.65
C GLY A 113 -7.81 -27.63 -14.73
N LYS A 114 -8.42 -27.04 -13.70
CA LYS A 114 -9.84 -26.67 -13.71
C LYS A 114 -10.15 -25.66 -14.81
N ILE A 115 -9.33 -24.63 -14.97
CA ILE A 115 -9.50 -23.61 -16.02
C ILE A 115 -9.38 -24.25 -17.41
N LYS A 116 -8.40 -25.14 -17.63
CA LYS A 116 -8.22 -25.84 -18.91
C LYS A 116 -9.41 -26.72 -19.26
N GLN A 117 -10.00 -27.41 -18.28
CA GLN A 117 -11.12 -28.33 -18.49
C GLN A 117 -12.47 -27.62 -18.63
N ASN A 118 -12.76 -26.69 -17.74
CA ASN A 118 -14.00 -25.92 -17.73
C ASN A 118 -13.79 -24.50 -17.20
N PRO A 119 -13.39 -23.55 -18.07
CA PRO A 119 -13.07 -22.20 -17.66
C PRO A 119 -14.26 -21.42 -17.09
N GLU A 120 -15.50 -21.86 -17.33
CA GLU A 120 -16.71 -21.21 -16.83
C GLU A 120 -17.07 -21.66 -15.38
N SER A 121 -16.35 -22.63 -14.83
CA SER A 121 -16.70 -23.23 -13.53
C SER A 121 -16.24 -22.45 -12.30
N LEU A 122 -15.46 -21.39 -12.48
CA LEU A 122 -14.88 -20.60 -11.40
C LEU A 122 -15.44 -19.18 -11.39
N ASP A 123 -15.73 -18.67 -10.22
CA ASP A 123 -16.00 -17.24 -10.02
C ASP A 123 -14.66 -16.50 -9.83
N TYR A 124 -14.19 -15.88 -10.91
CA TYR A 124 -12.90 -15.19 -10.93
C TYR A 124 -12.93 -13.85 -10.18
N GLU A 125 -14.07 -13.19 -10.16
CA GLU A 125 -14.23 -11.92 -9.45
C GLU A 125 -14.22 -12.16 -7.94
N ASP A 126 -15.00 -13.12 -7.47
CA ASP A 126 -15.02 -13.52 -6.06
C ASP A 126 -13.65 -14.04 -5.61
N PHE A 127 -12.94 -14.78 -6.46
CA PHE A 127 -11.58 -15.23 -6.15
C PHE A 127 -10.66 -14.06 -5.81
N PHE A 128 -10.61 -13.02 -6.64
CA PHE A 128 -9.75 -11.88 -6.37
C PHE A 128 -10.25 -11.04 -5.21
N GLN A 129 -11.56 -10.87 -5.04
CA GLN A 129 -12.11 -10.19 -3.86
C GLN A 129 -11.70 -10.91 -2.57
N THR A 130 -11.85 -12.23 -2.53
CA THR A 130 -11.43 -13.05 -1.38
C THR A 130 -9.92 -13.01 -1.17
N ALA A 131 -9.11 -13.13 -2.23
CA ALA A 131 -7.65 -13.11 -2.15
C ALA A 131 -7.11 -11.77 -1.60
N PHE A 132 -7.83 -10.66 -1.81
CA PHE A 132 -7.53 -9.33 -1.31
C PHE A 132 -8.50 -8.88 -0.20
N TYR A 133 -9.08 -9.82 0.56
CA TYR A 133 -9.86 -9.58 1.78
C TYR A 133 -11.08 -8.67 1.61
N HIS A 134 -11.69 -8.62 0.42
CA HIS A 134 -12.84 -7.75 0.09
C HIS A 134 -12.61 -6.26 0.39
N ILE A 135 -11.36 -5.81 0.33
CA ILE A 135 -11.00 -4.42 0.57
C ILE A 135 -11.42 -3.56 -0.63
N SER A 136 -12.24 -2.53 -0.36
CA SER A 136 -12.78 -1.60 -1.35
C SER A 136 -11.95 -0.32 -1.54
N TYR A 137 -10.87 -0.17 -0.77
CA TYR A 137 -9.94 0.96 -0.86
C TYR A 137 -8.56 0.48 -1.28
N THR A 138 -7.71 1.41 -1.69
CA THR A 138 -6.33 1.10 -2.06
C THR A 138 -5.53 0.68 -0.83
N ASP A 139 -5.01 -0.55 -0.87
CA ASP A 139 -4.15 -1.13 0.16
C ASP A 139 -2.97 -1.85 -0.50
N TYR A 140 -1.75 -1.38 -0.21
CA TYR A 140 -0.52 -1.95 -0.74
C TYR A 140 0.42 -2.34 0.39
N LEU A 141 0.73 -3.63 0.48
CA LEU A 141 1.70 -4.17 1.44
C LEU A 141 3.09 -4.30 0.83
N PHE A 142 4.04 -3.52 1.33
CA PHE A 142 5.46 -3.63 0.97
C PHE A 142 6.22 -4.42 2.03
N SER A 143 6.54 -5.68 1.72
CA SER A 143 7.31 -6.56 2.61
C SER A 143 8.77 -6.54 2.21
N LEU A 144 9.64 -6.00 3.06
CA LEU A 144 11.08 -5.98 2.89
C LEU A 144 11.76 -6.76 4.01
N PRO A 145 12.95 -7.35 3.75
CA PRO A 145 13.73 -8.03 4.77
C PRO A 145 14.03 -7.16 5.99
N MET A 146 14.34 -7.79 7.12
CA MET A 146 14.82 -7.09 8.29
C MET A 146 16.12 -6.36 7.96
N GLY A 147 16.28 -5.12 8.44
CA GLY A 147 17.47 -4.31 8.13
C GLY A 147 17.48 -3.64 6.75
N ALA A 148 16.51 -3.88 5.88
CA ALA A 148 16.44 -3.23 4.56
C ALA A 148 16.10 -1.73 4.59
N GLY A 149 15.89 -1.14 5.76
CA GLY A 149 15.65 0.30 5.90
C GLY A 149 14.20 0.71 5.59
N LYS A 150 13.21 -0.03 6.10
CA LYS A 150 11.77 0.26 5.89
C LYS A 150 11.37 1.68 6.24
N THR A 151 11.95 2.26 7.29
CA THR A 151 11.64 3.64 7.73
C THR A 151 12.16 4.68 6.72
N TYR A 152 13.31 4.41 6.09
CA TYR A 152 13.81 5.25 5.00
C TYR A 152 12.91 5.17 3.76
N LEU A 153 12.44 3.96 3.44
CA LEU A 153 11.49 3.76 2.35
C LEU A 153 10.15 4.48 2.61
N MET A 154 9.64 4.44 3.84
CA MET A 154 8.45 5.18 4.24
C MET A 154 8.65 6.69 4.06
N ALA A 155 9.82 7.23 4.46
CA ALA A 155 10.15 8.63 4.23
C ALA A 155 10.21 8.95 2.73
N ALA A 156 10.81 8.09 1.92
CA ALA A 156 10.86 8.23 0.47
C ALA A 156 9.45 8.29 -0.14
N PHE A 157 8.53 7.41 0.25
CA PHE A 157 7.15 7.42 -0.23
C PHE A 157 6.41 8.72 0.15
N ILE A 158 6.60 9.22 1.38
CA ILE A 158 6.01 10.49 1.81
C ILE A 158 6.49 11.63 0.93
N TYR A 159 7.78 11.74 0.69
CA TYR A 159 8.34 12.82 -0.13
C TYR A 159 7.96 12.68 -1.61
N LEU A 160 7.92 11.47 -2.16
CA LEU A 160 7.48 11.23 -3.53
C LEU A 160 6.01 11.61 -3.72
N ASP A 161 5.13 11.21 -2.80
CA ASP A 161 3.72 11.62 -2.85
C ASP A 161 3.57 13.14 -2.81
N LEU A 162 4.28 13.82 -1.90
CA LEU A 162 4.24 15.28 -1.81
C LEU A 162 4.80 15.97 -3.07
N TYR A 163 5.83 15.41 -3.68
CA TYR A 163 6.41 15.92 -4.92
C TYR A 163 5.40 15.89 -6.06
N PHE A 164 4.75 14.73 -6.25
CA PHE A 164 3.71 14.59 -7.28
C PHE A 164 2.46 15.41 -6.93
N ALA A 165 2.01 15.40 -5.68
CA ALA A 165 0.85 16.18 -5.24
C ALA A 165 1.05 17.70 -5.40
N GLN A 166 2.28 18.20 -5.29
CA GLN A 166 2.60 19.60 -5.55
C GLN A 166 2.54 19.93 -7.04
N ASN A 167 2.99 19.02 -7.90
CA ASN A 167 3.02 19.21 -9.35
C ASN A 167 1.67 18.89 -10.01
N GLU A 168 0.89 17.99 -9.40
CA GLU A 168 -0.41 17.52 -9.88
C GLU A 168 -1.48 17.61 -8.77
N PRO A 169 -1.83 18.81 -8.30
CA PRO A 169 -2.66 19.00 -7.10
C PRO A 169 -4.10 18.43 -7.22
N SER A 170 -4.57 18.17 -8.43
CA SER A 170 -5.88 17.58 -8.70
C SER A 170 -5.83 16.05 -8.83
N ASN A 171 -4.66 15.44 -8.82
CA ASN A 171 -4.52 14.00 -8.95
C ASN A 171 -4.75 13.29 -7.60
N PRO A 172 -5.84 12.54 -7.42
CA PRO A 172 -6.18 11.90 -6.15
C PRO A 172 -5.25 10.74 -5.80
N ALA A 173 -4.41 10.28 -6.73
CA ALA A 173 -3.46 9.21 -6.49
C ALA A 173 -2.37 9.60 -5.49
N PHE A 174 -2.08 10.90 -5.31
CA PHE A 174 -1.01 11.38 -4.46
C PHE A 174 -1.53 12.05 -3.19
N ALA A 175 -1.01 11.60 -2.05
CA ALA A 175 -1.43 12.10 -0.75
C ALA A 175 -0.75 13.44 -0.41
N HIS A 176 -1.54 14.35 0.20
CA HIS A 176 -1.06 15.64 0.67
C HIS A 176 -0.66 15.61 2.15
N ASN A 177 -1.21 14.67 2.93
CA ASN A 177 -0.99 14.50 4.35
C ASN A 177 -0.99 13.01 4.71
N PHE A 178 -0.35 12.65 5.80
CA PHE A 178 -0.09 11.27 6.16
C PHE A 178 -0.42 10.99 7.61
N ILE A 179 -0.91 9.78 7.88
CA ILE A 179 -1.04 9.25 9.23
C ILE A 179 -0.18 7.98 9.31
N ILE A 180 0.75 7.95 10.25
CA ILE A 180 1.55 6.77 10.55
C ILE A 180 0.93 6.10 11.77
N LEU A 181 0.40 4.90 11.58
CA LEU A 181 -0.13 4.07 12.64
C LEU A 181 0.98 3.14 13.15
N ALA A 182 1.38 3.35 14.40
CA ALA A 182 2.35 2.50 15.03
C ALA A 182 1.65 1.43 15.88
N PRO A 183 2.18 0.20 15.94
CA PRO A 183 1.68 -0.83 16.85
C PRO A 183 1.73 -0.37 18.30
N SER A 184 0.82 -0.85 19.14
CA SER A 184 0.78 -0.57 20.58
C SER A 184 2.08 -0.93 21.29
N GLY A 185 2.38 -0.21 22.36
CA GLY A 185 3.56 -0.48 23.20
C GLY A 185 4.89 0.05 22.68
N LEU A 186 4.94 0.66 21.50
CA LEU A 186 6.19 1.02 20.82
C LEU A 186 6.66 2.46 21.04
N LYS A 187 6.50 3.05 22.23
CA LYS A 187 7.13 4.36 22.54
C LYS A 187 8.63 4.36 22.26
N SER A 188 9.29 3.22 22.49
CA SER A 188 10.72 3.03 22.26
C SER A 188 11.11 2.92 20.78
N SER A 189 10.20 2.51 19.89
CA SER A 189 10.48 2.33 18.46
C SER A 189 9.83 3.39 17.56
N VAL A 190 8.68 3.95 17.98
CA VAL A 190 7.97 4.98 17.21
C VAL A 190 8.77 6.28 17.16
N ILE A 191 9.26 6.75 18.30
CA ILE A 191 10.03 8.00 18.38
C ILE A 191 11.34 7.92 17.57
N PRO A 192 12.15 6.85 17.65
CA PRO A 192 13.31 6.70 16.77
C PRO A 192 12.96 6.65 15.29
N SER A 193 11.90 5.94 14.91
CA SER A 193 11.43 5.87 13.51
C SER A 193 10.99 7.25 13.02
N LEU A 194 10.25 8.00 13.82
CA LEU A 194 9.86 9.36 13.51
C LEU A 194 11.07 10.28 13.28
N LYS A 195 12.08 10.19 14.17
CA LYS A 195 13.33 10.95 14.01
C LYS A 195 14.05 10.59 12.71
N THR A 196 14.00 9.33 12.29
CA THR A 196 14.58 8.89 11.01
C THR A 196 13.85 9.55 9.83
N ILE A 197 12.52 9.59 9.84
CA ILE A 197 11.74 10.27 8.80
C ILE A 197 12.02 11.78 8.80
N GLN A 198 12.07 12.42 9.96
CA GLN A 198 12.38 13.84 10.10
C GLN A 198 13.77 14.21 9.56
N ARG A 199 14.76 13.32 9.76
CA ARG A 199 16.15 13.52 9.34
C ARG A 199 16.41 13.07 7.90
N PHE A 200 15.46 12.35 7.30
CA PHE A 200 15.62 11.90 5.93
C PHE A 200 15.96 13.07 5.00
N ASP A 201 16.94 12.89 4.16
CA ASP A 201 17.31 13.86 3.14
C ASP A 201 16.50 13.59 1.86
N PRO A 202 15.50 14.42 1.55
CA PRO A 202 14.68 14.20 0.36
C PRO A 202 15.46 14.30 -0.95
N SER A 203 16.65 14.87 -0.96
CA SER A 203 17.52 14.89 -2.14
C SER A 203 17.97 13.48 -2.58
N TRP A 204 17.74 12.46 -1.76
CA TRP A 204 17.99 11.06 -2.16
C TRP A 204 16.99 10.56 -3.20
N VAL A 205 15.79 11.14 -3.24
CA VAL A 205 14.69 10.68 -4.10
C VAL A 205 14.07 11.79 -4.96
N ILE A 206 14.37 13.06 -4.67
CA ILE A 206 13.81 14.23 -5.39
C ILE A 206 14.95 15.20 -5.72
N PRO A 207 15.04 15.70 -6.95
CA PRO A 207 16.03 16.71 -7.32
C PRO A 207 15.82 18.05 -6.59
N GLU A 208 16.91 18.78 -6.38
CA GLU A 208 16.87 20.16 -5.93
C GLU A 208 16.33 21.07 -7.05
N PRO A 209 15.64 22.16 -6.75
CA PRO A 209 15.35 22.74 -5.41
C PRO A 209 14.10 22.14 -4.73
N ALA A 210 13.35 21.25 -5.38
CA ALA A 210 12.11 20.71 -4.88
C ALA A 210 12.29 19.94 -3.56
N ALA A 211 13.39 19.20 -3.41
CA ALA A 211 13.72 18.49 -2.18
C ALA A 211 13.78 19.43 -0.97
N SER A 212 14.52 20.54 -1.08
CA SER A 212 14.63 21.53 -0.01
C SER A 212 13.31 22.23 0.29
N ASP A 213 12.50 22.52 -0.71
CA ASP A 213 11.19 23.14 -0.54
C ASP A 213 10.23 22.22 0.21
N LEU A 214 10.15 20.95 -0.16
CA LEU A 214 9.31 19.96 0.52
C LEU A 214 9.79 19.73 1.95
N LYS A 215 11.11 19.69 2.17
CA LYS A 215 11.67 19.55 3.52
C LYS A 215 11.21 20.65 4.47
N ARG A 216 11.11 21.89 3.99
CA ARG A 216 10.64 23.04 4.77
C ARG A 216 9.12 22.99 5.06
N ARG A 217 8.34 22.39 4.17
CA ARG A 217 6.87 22.28 4.32
C ARG A 217 6.44 21.12 5.20
N LEU A 218 7.29 20.11 5.34
CA LEU A 218 6.95 18.92 6.11
C LEU A 218 6.84 19.25 7.60
N SER A 219 5.72 18.94 8.21
CA SER A 219 5.48 19.08 9.64
C SER A 219 5.10 17.75 10.27
N PHE A 220 5.58 17.53 11.51
CA PHE A 220 5.32 16.29 12.24
C PHE A 220 4.52 16.57 13.49
N GLU A 221 3.45 15.83 13.70
CA GLU A 221 2.68 15.84 14.92
C GLU A 221 2.61 14.45 15.54
N VAL A 222 3.02 14.32 16.79
CA VAL A 222 2.83 13.08 17.55
C VAL A 222 1.53 13.20 18.33
N LEU A 223 0.53 12.41 17.92
CA LEU A 223 -0.76 12.35 18.59
C LEU A 223 -0.64 11.41 19.79
N ASP A 224 0.05 11.85 20.84
CA ASP A 224 0.14 11.08 22.08
C ASP A 224 -0.95 11.49 23.09
N GLN A 225 -1.44 10.50 23.86
CA GLN A 225 -2.26 10.82 25.02
C GLN A 225 -1.30 11.39 26.08
N THR A 226 -1.41 12.65 26.39
CA THR A 226 -1.00 13.10 27.72
C THR A 226 -1.81 12.29 28.72
N LYS A 227 -1.13 11.53 29.59
CA LYS A 227 -1.77 10.85 30.72
C LYS A 227 -2.46 11.90 31.57
N THR A 228 -3.71 12.20 31.29
CA THR A 228 -4.56 12.93 32.22
C THR A 228 -4.99 11.93 33.30
N ALA A 229 -4.74 12.28 34.55
CA ALA A 229 -4.93 11.44 35.71
C ALA A 229 -6.39 11.05 36.03
N SER A 230 -7.35 11.33 35.19
CA SER A 230 -8.76 10.97 35.42
C SER A 230 -9.32 10.10 34.27
N LYS A 231 -9.91 8.97 34.66
CA LYS A 231 -10.61 8.03 33.78
C LYS A 231 -11.76 8.68 32.97
N SER A 232 -12.28 9.83 33.41
CA SER A 232 -13.40 10.54 32.77
C SER A 232 -13.03 11.33 31.50
N ASN A 233 -11.75 11.48 31.18
CA ASN A 233 -11.26 12.28 30.06
C ASN A 233 -10.76 11.47 28.86
N ARG A 234 -11.11 10.18 28.77
CA ARG A 234 -10.74 9.32 27.61
C ARG A 234 -11.22 9.88 26.28
N THR A 235 -12.28 10.67 26.27
CA THR A 235 -12.88 11.25 25.05
C THR A 235 -12.38 12.66 24.73
N LYS A 236 -11.48 13.24 25.53
CA LYS A 236 -11.05 14.63 25.36
C LYS A 236 -9.56 14.77 25.08
N ASN A 237 -9.03 13.94 24.18
CA ASN A 237 -7.72 14.25 23.62
C ASN A 237 -7.86 15.45 22.66
N PRO A 238 -7.30 16.64 22.98
CA PRO A 238 -7.42 17.80 22.12
C PRO A 238 -6.84 17.59 20.71
N ASN A 239 -5.89 16.64 20.56
CA ASN A 239 -5.32 16.30 19.27
C ASN A 239 -6.26 15.43 18.44
N VAL A 240 -7.00 14.50 19.07
CA VAL A 240 -8.05 13.74 18.38
C VAL A 240 -9.21 14.67 17.97
N GLN A 241 -9.56 15.64 18.81
CA GLN A 241 -10.57 16.65 18.45
C GLN A 241 -10.13 17.54 17.29
N LYS A 242 -8.85 17.90 17.21
CA LYS A 242 -8.29 18.62 16.05
C LYS A 242 -8.40 17.80 14.77
N ILE A 243 -8.15 16.48 14.85
CA ILE A 243 -8.31 15.56 13.71
C ILE A 243 -9.78 15.38 13.36
N ALA A 244 -10.65 15.19 14.35
CA ALA A 244 -12.09 15.00 14.15
C ALA A 244 -12.82 16.25 13.64
N ASN A 245 -12.35 17.44 14.01
CA ASN A 245 -12.97 18.70 13.60
C ASN A 245 -12.61 19.17 12.17
N HIS A 246 -11.99 18.35 11.37
CA HIS A 246 -11.78 18.43 9.90
C HIS A 246 -11.36 19.78 9.28
N GLN A 247 -11.49 20.88 9.96
CA GLN A 247 -11.33 22.20 9.36
C GLN A 247 -9.91 22.60 9.00
N PRO A 248 -8.86 22.22 9.76
CA PRO A 248 -7.49 22.56 9.39
C PRO A 248 -6.93 21.69 8.27
N PHE A 249 -7.38 20.42 8.15
CA PHE A 249 -6.73 19.43 7.29
C PHE A 249 -6.97 19.64 5.79
N LYS A 250 -8.09 20.23 5.39
CA LYS A 250 -8.36 20.52 3.96
C LYS A 250 -7.39 21.53 3.35
N LYS A 251 -6.67 22.30 4.16
CA LYS A 251 -5.71 23.34 3.72
C LYS A 251 -4.26 23.00 4.05
N LEU A 252 -3.99 21.92 4.78
CA LEU A 252 -2.62 21.54 5.15
C LEU A 252 -2.01 20.70 4.04
N PHE A 253 -0.74 20.97 3.77
CA PHE A 253 0.11 20.21 2.87
C PHE A 253 1.38 19.82 3.62
N GLY A 254 1.71 18.54 3.64
CA GLY A 254 2.92 18.02 4.28
C GLY A 254 2.80 17.74 5.77
N LEU A 255 1.59 17.52 6.30
CA LEU A 255 1.43 17.04 7.67
C LEU A 255 1.66 15.54 7.75
N VAL A 256 2.54 15.11 8.65
CA VAL A 256 2.73 13.71 9.05
C VAL A 256 2.32 13.56 10.50
N ALA A 257 1.14 13.00 10.73
CA ALA A 257 0.65 12.67 12.06
C ALA A 257 1.07 11.24 12.43
N VAL A 258 1.58 11.07 13.65
CA VAL A 258 2.00 9.74 14.15
C VAL A 258 1.20 9.39 15.39
N THR A 259 0.58 8.23 15.40
CA THR A 259 -0.24 7.76 16.51
C THR A 259 -0.19 6.24 16.65
N ASN A 260 -0.68 5.73 17.79
CA ASN A 260 -0.91 4.30 17.96
C ASN A 260 -2.23 3.90 17.28
N ALA A 261 -2.25 2.72 16.67
CA ALA A 261 -3.46 2.15 16.08
C ALA A 261 -4.63 2.08 17.08
N GLU A 262 -4.36 1.69 18.33
CA GLU A 262 -5.36 1.64 19.42
C GLU A 262 -6.04 2.98 19.73
N LYS A 263 -5.38 4.09 19.43
CA LYS A 263 -5.94 5.44 19.68
C LYS A 263 -6.83 5.94 18.53
N VAL A 264 -6.76 5.29 17.40
CA VAL A 264 -7.58 5.59 16.21
C VAL A 264 -8.77 4.66 16.11
N ILE A 265 -8.76 3.53 16.84
CA ILE A 265 -9.97 2.72 17.00
C ILE A 265 -10.96 3.59 17.76
N LEU A 266 -11.85 4.22 17.00
CA LEU A 266 -13.00 4.95 17.48
C LEU A 266 -13.79 4.04 18.42
N ASP A 267 -14.31 4.61 19.51
CA ASP A 267 -15.20 3.88 20.42
C ASP A 267 -16.15 3.01 19.60
N ARG A 268 -16.08 1.70 19.82
CA ARG A 268 -17.04 0.78 19.23
C ARG A 268 -18.40 1.34 19.56
N VAL A 269 -19.18 1.64 18.55
CA VAL A 269 -20.60 1.94 18.73
C VAL A 269 -21.16 0.73 19.45
N LYS A 270 -21.45 0.84 20.72
CA LYS A 270 -22.17 -0.19 21.47
C LYS A 270 -23.55 -0.25 20.84
N GLU A 271 -23.73 -1.13 19.88
CA GLU A 271 -25.06 -1.49 19.42
C GLU A 271 -25.81 -2.04 20.64
N LYS A 272 -26.90 -1.38 20.98
CA LYS A 272 -27.76 -1.67 22.13
C LYS A 272 -28.60 -2.94 21.93
N ASP A 273 -28.18 -3.87 21.12
CA ASP A 273 -28.89 -5.13 20.89
C ASP A 273 -27.94 -6.31 21.12
N GLY A 274 -28.01 -6.87 22.33
CA GLY A 274 -27.97 -8.28 22.70
C GLY A 274 -26.86 -9.19 22.15
N GLN A 275 -25.80 -8.70 21.52
CA GLN A 275 -24.68 -9.51 21.11
C GLN A 275 -23.58 -9.51 22.20
N ILE A 276 -23.29 -10.70 22.69
CA ILE A 276 -22.21 -11.02 23.63
C ILE A 276 -20.89 -10.53 22.98
N ASP A 277 -20.23 -9.55 23.62
CA ASP A 277 -18.90 -9.10 23.21
C ASP A 277 -17.89 -10.20 23.57
N LEU A 278 -17.45 -10.97 22.55
CA LEU A 278 -16.49 -12.07 22.68
C LEU A 278 -15.07 -11.61 23.09
N PHE A 279 -14.87 -10.32 23.32
CA PHE A 279 -13.59 -9.72 23.65
C PHE A 279 -13.62 -8.81 24.91
N GLU A 280 -14.59 -8.98 25.81
CA GLU A 280 -14.46 -8.46 27.16
C GLU A 280 -13.40 -9.28 27.90
N ASP A 281 -12.17 -8.80 27.89
CA ASP A 281 -11.14 -9.24 28.81
C ASP A 281 -11.63 -8.99 30.23
N SER A 282 -11.84 -10.06 30.96
CA SER A 282 -12.13 -10.15 32.36
C SER A 282 -10.88 -9.76 33.20
N ASP A 283 -10.55 -8.47 33.23
CA ASP A 283 -9.59 -7.90 34.17
C ASP A 283 -10.29 -6.99 35.20
N ASP A 284 -11.27 -7.55 35.87
CA ASP A 284 -11.76 -7.04 37.14
C ASP A 284 -11.80 -8.19 38.16
N GLU A 285 -10.62 -8.62 38.61
CA GLU A 285 -10.44 -9.23 39.94
C GLU A 285 -9.00 -9.02 40.38
N LYS A 286 -8.81 -8.05 41.25
CA LYS A 286 -8.14 -8.20 42.58
C LYS A 286 -7.86 -6.85 43.25
N ASP A 287 -8.46 -6.75 44.44
CA ASP A 287 -8.06 -6.05 45.68
C ASP A 287 -7.37 -4.69 45.58
#